data_e983e2e292a735e0afc6aab7a19cf5a7
#
_entry.id   e983e2e292a735e0afc6aab7a19cf5a7
#
_cell.length_a   1.000
_cell.length_b   1.000
_cell.length_c   1.000
_cell.angle_alpha   90.00
_cell.angle_beta   90.00
_cell.angle_gamma   90.00
#
_symmetry.space_group_name_H-M   'P 1'
#
loop_
_entity.id
_entity.type
_entity.pdbx_description
1 polymer ?
#
loop_
_entity_poly.entity_id
_entity_poly.type
_entity_poly.pdbx_seq_one_letter_code
_entity_poly.pdbx_strand_id
1 'polypeptide(L)'
;MNIFSAKDRVKNHLAYKLGFAIIQHKKNKKLISLPYKLYSIKKRHIKEKKIYNDIVNVFPYMRYPLLEQCKDYNESVLYQFHLSYMLGQAYIRAHNNWHKGGYINFLFEYKKIYSKYQKIQQILNILPKELHSKLLMSNNLLIVGDLLVDIHSYSPMLQMIIKNFDFFLQHFDLIHEWINSDYFYEKYKYKNHPYPPLVDFRKNSFCFSVDQMWDLNIPLPNKFQFIYLYRHGSGAQNTMWYFRNSGLYFIDCFRWGEGKDRYCKMYSILNNINSNCVIGMSDIEYKNVEEMEKFIFLLRQDDMYILTQTRDPIDLIKHVCSRSRRYTKEQLNLIKKNVFTINDLFDDVYQEDLQENYNKNIVIMRFPTIFSHYKHLEILQDSIKKIYYIDFSDIKSDKIINIMNEFFSELKLTPLSISKAREVFAVNRYKGSLNLLFPVTLKIHLDSNKTKTIAIKFIENFFLPQNIDDFDDFYKIIFGCTHPSFGVYIHKNELLFLRQNGILYDKVLEYLKLFLCKLLSRIDNEEKYKISIENVLNELKQNQDKRNKLKCILHEELSFCKKHRPDIVTSWKYYQEFERMCKELDGD
;
A
#
# COMPACT_ATOMS: atom_id res chain seq x y z
N MET A 1 -6.46 -25.40 47.75
CA MET A 1 -5.49 -24.52 47.05
C MET A 1 -4.73 -25.38 46.08
N ASN A 2 -4.76 -25.01 44.81
CA ASN A 2 -3.91 -25.67 43.81
C ASN A 2 -2.47 -25.14 43.95
N ILE A 3 -1.53 -25.97 44.36
CA ILE A 3 -0.14 -25.59 44.62
C ILE A 3 0.62 -25.20 43.36
N PHE A 4 0.14 -25.64 42.18
CA PHE A 4 0.69 -25.32 40.87
C PHE A 4 0.03 -24.08 40.23
N SER A 5 -0.92 -23.43 40.93
CA SER A 5 -1.54 -22.19 40.50
C SER A 5 -0.95 -20.99 41.24
N ALA A 6 -0.24 -20.12 40.52
CA ALA A 6 0.25 -18.85 41.04
C ALA A 6 -0.88 -17.95 41.53
N LYS A 7 -1.99 -17.90 40.79
CA LYS A 7 -3.21 -17.17 41.12
C LYS A 7 -3.80 -17.56 42.47
N ASP A 8 -3.95 -18.87 42.71
CA ASP A 8 -4.46 -19.37 43.99
C ASP A 8 -3.49 -19.06 45.14
N ARG A 9 -2.19 -19.14 44.90
CA ARG A 9 -1.16 -18.81 45.90
C ARG A 9 -1.19 -17.33 46.26
N VAL A 10 -1.31 -16.42 45.29
CA VAL A 10 -1.45 -14.97 45.54
C VAL A 10 -2.74 -14.66 46.31
N LYS A 11 -3.87 -15.27 45.95
CA LYS A 11 -5.13 -15.14 46.70
C LYS A 11 -5.05 -15.67 48.15
N ASN A 12 -4.27 -16.70 48.35
CA ASN A 12 -4.02 -17.27 49.68
C ASN A 12 -2.92 -16.56 50.48
N HIS A 13 -2.20 -15.62 49.87
CA HIS A 13 -1.22 -14.82 50.56
C HIS A 13 -1.84 -13.99 51.70
N LEU A 14 -1.12 -13.81 52.81
CA LEU A 14 -1.62 -13.11 53.99
C LEU A 14 -2.16 -11.71 53.63
N ALA A 15 -1.44 -10.96 52.81
CA ALA A 15 -1.86 -9.64 52.39
C ALA A 15 -3.25 -9.68 51.71
N TYR A 16 -3.48 -10.60 50.75
CA TYR A 16 -4.78 -10.68 50.08
C TYR A 16 -5.90 -11.01 51.05
N LYS A 17 -5.73 -11.99 51.94
CA LYS A 17 -6.71 -12.41 52.95
C LYS A 17 -7.06 -11.25 53.91
N LEU A 18 -6.04 -10.52 54.43
CA LEU A 18 -6.27 -9.38 55.30
C LEU A 18 -6.99 -8.23 54.62
N GLY A 19 -6.50 -7.81 53.47
CA GLY A 19 -7.16 -6.70 52.72
C GLY A 19 -8.58 -7.05 52.27
N PHE A 20 -8.82 -8.30 51.86
CA PHE A 20 -10.19 -8.76 51.54
C PHE A 20 -11.10 -8.63 52.76
N ALA A 21 -10.64 -9.03 53.94
CA ALA A 21 -11.40 -8.89 55.19
C ALA A 21 -11.67 -7.41 55.53
N ILE A 22 -10.71 -6.51 55.33
CA ILE A 22 -10.88 -5.05 55.52
C ILE A 22 -11.99 -4.53 54.61
N ILE A 23 -11.95 -4.88 53.31
CA ILE A 23 -12.97 -4.43 52.34
C ILE A 23 -14.34 -4.96 52.70
N GLN A 24 -14.47 -6.26 53.02
CA GLN A 24 -15.76 -6.88 53.35
C GLN A 24 -16.37 -6.26 54.62
N HIS A 25 -15.57 -6.02 55.69
CA HIS A 25 -16.07 -5.43 56.92
C HIS A 25 -16.48 -3.96 56.72
N LYS A 26 -15.74 -3.19 55.90
CA LYS A 26 -16.14 -1.84 55.51
C LYS A 26 -17.48 -1.83 54.75
N LYS A 27 -17.65 -2.73 53.77
CA LYS A 27 -18.89 -2.88 53.00
C LYS A 27 -20.08 -3.22 53.88
N ASN A 28 -19.86 -4.12 54.84
CA ASN A 28 -20.91 -4.61 55.73
C ASN A 28 -21.11 -3.72 56.98
N LYS A 29 -20.40 -2.60 57.11
CA LYS A 29 -20.41 -1.71 58.29
C LYS A 29 -20.10 -2.41 59.65
N LYS A 30 -19.40 -3.54 59.63
CA LYS A 30 -19.04 -4.34 60.83
C LYS A 30 -17.63 -4.07 61.30
N LEU A 31 -17.26 -2.80 61.49
CA LEU A 31 -15.86 -2.39 61.80
C LEU A 31 -15.38 -2.86 63.20
N ILE A 32 -16.28 -2.98 64.18
CA ILE A 32 -15.94 -3.39 65.57
C ILE A 32 -15.34 -4.81 65.62
N SER A 33 -15.80 -5.73 64.80
CA SER A 33 -15.32 -7.13 64.77
C SER A 33 -14.05 -7.30 63.88
N LEU A 34 -13.64 -6.26 63.17
CA LEU A 34 -12.52 -6.31 62.23
C LEU A 34 -11.17 -6.69 62.89
N PRO A 35 -10.76 -6.09 64.03
CA PRO A 35 -9.49 -6.44 64.67
C PRO A 35 -9.40 -7.93 65.04
N TYR A 36 -10.45 -8.49 65.59
CA TYR A 36 -10.54 -9.92 65.89
C TYR A 36 -10.43 -10.80 64.65
N LYS A 37 -11.10 -10.43 63.58
CA LYS A 37 -11.04 -11.13 62.29
C LYS A 37 -9.64 -11.12 61.70
N LEU A 38 -8.97 -9.96 61.70
CA LEU A 38 -7.61 -9.82 61.19
C LEU A 38 -6.61 -10.64 61.98
N TYR A 39 -6.73 -10.62 63.32
CA TYR A 39 -5.92 -11.47 64.22
C TYR A 39 -6.14 -12.95 63.93
N SER A 40 -7.38 -13.42 63.81
CA SER A 40 -7.71 -14.80 63.51
C SER A 40 -7.10 -15.26 62.15
N ILE A 41 -7.18 -14.41 61.13
CA ILE A 41 -6.57 -14.69 59.82
C ILE A 41 -5.05 -14.82 59.93
N LYS A 42 -4.41 -13.88 60.63
CA LYS A 42 -2.95 -13.90 60.85
C LYS A 42 -2.51 -15.16 61.60
N LYS A 43 -3.20 -15.50 62.71
CA LYS A 43 -2.90 -16.69 63.53
C LYS A 43 -3.02 -17.98 62.73
N ARG A 44 -4.09 -18.10 61.92
CA ARG A 44 -4.30 -19.25 61.03
C ARG A 44 -3.20 -19.33 59.97
N HIS A 45 -2.87 -18.25 59.34
CA HIS A 45 -1.84 -18.21 58.28
C HIS A 45 -0.46 -18.59 58.82
N ILE A 46 -0.07 -18.15 60.04
CA ILE A 46 1.17 -18.53 60.68
C ILE A 46 1.21 -20.04 60.96
N LYS A 47 0.08 -20.61 61.44
CA LYS A 47 -0.03 -22.05 61.66
C LYS A 47 0.09 -22.84 60.35
N GLU A 48 -0.61 -22.42 59.31
CA GLU A 48 -0.56 -23.04 57.96
C GLU A 48 0.87 -22.99 57.39
N LYS A 49 1.57 -21.85 57.53
CA LYS A 49 2.97 -21.68 57.08
C LYS A 49 3.95 -22.57 57.86
N LYS A 50 3.75 -22.74 59.20
CA LYS A 50 4.57 -23.62 59.99
C LYS A 50 4.41 -25.07 59.53
N ILE A 51 3.18 -25.55 59.40
CA ILE A 51 2.89 -26.90 58.90
C ILE A 51 3.54 -27.15 57.54
N TYR A 52 3.40 -26.18 56.60
CA TYR A 52 4.03 -26.29 55.29
C TYR A 52 5.56 -26.41 55.39
N ASN A 53 6.21 -25.57 56.20
CA ASN A 53 7.65 -25.61 56.38
C ASN A 53 8.10 -26.98 57.01
N ASP A 54 7.36 -27.50 57.98
CA ASP A 54 7.64 -28.78 58.58
C ASP A 54 7.53 -29.91 57.54
N ILE A 55 6.52 -29.89 56.68
CA ILE A 55 6.37 -30.84 55.55
C ILE A 55 7.54 -30.74 54.57
N VAL A 56 7.91 -29.55 54.15
CA VAL A 56 9.01 -29.36 53.18
C VAL A 56 10.37 -29.73 53.76
N ASN A 57 10.57 -29.58 55.06
CA ASN A 57 11.79 -30.02 55.73
C ASN A 57 11.93 -31.54 55.71
N VAL A 58 10.80 -32.28 55.84
CA VAL A 58 10.78 -33.75 55.78
C VAL A 58 10.77 -34.24 54.33
N PHE A 59 10.03 -33.57 53.47
CA PHE A 59 9.82 -33.93 52.06
C PHE A 59 10.18 -32.76 51.14
N PRO A 60 11.48 -32.52 50.82
CA PRO A 60 11.92 -31.37 50.04
C PRO A 60 11.28 -31.25 48.63
N TYR A 61 10.90 -32.39 48.04
CA TYR A 61 10.24 -32.43 46.73
C TYR A 61 8.79 -31.86 46.74
N MET A 62 8.18 -31.67 47.94
CA MET A 62 6.88 -31.01 48.11
C MET A 62 6.98 -29.48 48.15
N ARG A 63 8.16 -28.91 47.91
CA ARG A 63 8.35 -27.47 47.83
C ARG A 63 7.56 -26.93 46.63
N TYR A 64 6.83 -25.86 46.87
CA TYR A 64 6.11 -25.19 45.81
C TYR A 64 7.06 -24.66 44.73
N PRO A 65 6.74 -24.80 43.41
CA PRO A 65 7.53 -24.20 42.37
C PRO A 65 7.58 -22.69 42.55
N LEU A 66 8.55 -22.00 41.91
CA LEU A 66 8.55 -20.54 41.90
C LEU A 66 7.26 -20.04 41.23
N LEU A 67 6.78 -18.85 41.61
CA LEU A 67 5.54 -18.30 41.05
C LEU A 67 5.64 -18.17 39.56
N GLU A 68 6.78 -17.73 39.05
CA GLU A 68 7.10 -17.51 37.63
C GLU A 68 7.09 -18.81 36.81
N GLN A 69 7.24 -19.96 37.46
CA GLN A 69 7.17 -21.29 36.81
C GLN A 69 5.76 -21.82 36.68
N CYS A 70 4.76 -21.17 37.29
CA CYS A 70 3.38 -21.57 37.18
C CYS A 70 2.77 -21.07 35.86
N LYS A 71 1.99 -21.93 35.20
CA LYS A 71 1.33 -21.60 33.90
C LYS A 71 0.43 -20.34 33.93
N ASP A 72 -0.14 -20.06 35.12
CA ASP A 72 -1.04 -18.93 35.35
C ASP A 72 -0.35 -17.74 36.04
N TYR A 73 1.00 -17.65 35.92
CA TYR A 73 1.77 -16.57 36.54
C TYR A 73 1.27 -15.18 36.07
N ASN A 74 1.10 -14.98 34.78
CA ASN A 74 0.63 -13.70 34.22
C ASN A 74 -0.75 -13.28 34.77
N GLU A 75 -1.66 -14.22 35.00
CA GLU A 75 -2.92 -13.92 35.67
C GLU A 75 -2.71 -13.56 37.15
N SER A 76 -1.73 -14.16 37.79
CA SER A 76 -1.46 -13.93 39.21
C SER A 76 -1.02 -12.51 39.51
N VAL A 77 -0.31 -11.87 38.58
CA VAL A 77 0.14 -10.46 38.67
C VAL A 77 -1.03 -9.52 38.87
N LEU A 78 -2.13 -9.75 38.18
CA LEU A 78 -3.36 -8.94 38.34
C LEU A 78 -3.85 -8.88 39.78
N TYR A 79 -3.74 -10.00 40.52
CA TYR A 79 -4.17 -10.07 41.91
C TYR A 79 -3.23 -9.34 42.88
N GLN A 80 -1.98 -9.10 42.51
CA GLN A 80 -1.06 -8.27 43.32
C GLN A 80 -1.44 -6.78 43.25
N PHE A 81 -2.05 -6.34 42.18
CA PHE A 81 -2.60 -4.98 41.99
C PHE A 81 -4.10 -4.87 42.39
N HIS A 82 -4.69 -5.96 42.88
CA HIS A 82 -6.04 -5.92 43.40
C HIS A 82 -6.10 -5.14 44.72
N LEU A 83 -7.18 -4.36 44.93
CA LEU A 83 -7.33 -3.53 46.14
C LEU A 83 -7.11 -4.33 47.42
N SER A 84 -7.59 -5.60 47.47
CA SER A 84 -7.39 -6.49 48.60
C SER A 84 -5.91 -6.73 48.91
N TYR A 85 -5.08 -6.97 47.89
CA TYR A 85 -3.66 -7.23 48.10
C TYR A 85 -2.93 -5.97 48.55
N MET A 86 -3.18 -4.84 47.87
CA MET A 86 -2.55 -3.57 48.19
C MET A 86 -2.88 -3.07 49.60
N LEU A 87 -4.12 -3.15 50.02
CA LEU A 87 -4.54 -2.79 51.38
C LEU A 87 -3.97 -3.73 52.44
N GLY A 88 -3.94 -5.03 52.13
CA GLY A 88 -3.37 -5.98 53.06
C GLY A 88 -1.86 -5.82 53.27
N GLN A 89 -1.11 -5.49 52.21
CA GLN A 89 0.30 -5.14 52.33
C GLN A 89 0.52 -3.90 53.20
N ALA A 90 -0.27 -2.84 52.98
CA ALA A 90 -0.19 -1.64 53.80
C ALA A 90 -0.54 -1.90 55.25
N TYR A 91 -1.54 -2.77 55.51
CA TYR A 91 -1.89 -3.18 56.86
C TYR A 91 -0.75 -3.97 57.52
N ILE A 92 -0.08 -4.88 56.81
CA ILE A 92 1.08 -5.63 57.32
C ILE A 92 2.21 -4.65 57.70
N ARG A 93 2.51 -3.67 56.84
CA ARG A 93 3.51 -2.62 57.17
C ARG A 93 3.10 -1.80 58.39
N ALA A 94 1.85 -1.39 58.49
CA ALA A 94 1.30 -0.67 59.63
C ALA A 94 1.42 -1.46 60.92
N HIS A 95 1.10 -2.74 60.89
CA HIS A 95 1.20 -3.64 62.03
C HIS A 95 2.65 -3.85 62.48
N ASN A 96 3.59 -4.00 61.55
CA ASN A 96 5.01 -4.14 61.90
C ASN A 96 5.59 -2.84 62.53
N ASN A 97 5.01 -1.69 62.23
CA ASN A 97 5.42 -0.38 62.74
C ASN A 97 4.40 0.20 63.75
N TRP A 98 3.64 -0.66 64.43
CA TRP A 98 2.55 -0.21 65.31
C TRP A 98 3.02 0.79 66.40
N HIS A 99 4.23 0.58 66.95
CA HIS A 99 4.86 1.40 67.94
C HIS A 99 5.31 2.81 67.42
N LYS A 100 5.37 3.01 66.10
CA LYS A 100 5.71 4.26 65.42
C LYS A 100 4.49 4.91 64.78
N GLY A 101 3.29 4.67 65.28
CA GLY A 101 2.05 5.22 64.75
C GLY A 101 1.60 4.60 63.45
N GLY A 102 2.04 3.37 63.13
CA GLY A 102 1.76 2.69 61.85
C GLY A 102 0.29 2.57 61.49
N TYR A 103 -0.61 2.40 62.44
CA TYR A 103 -2.06 2.36 62.18
C TYR A 103 -2.65 3.71 61.81
N ILE A 104 -2.12 4.84 62.35
CA ILE A 104 -2.52 6.19 61.97
C ILE A 104 -2.08 6.44 60.54
N ASN A 105 -0.85 6.09 60.21
CA ASN A 105 -0.33 6.17 58.84
C ASN A 105 -1.14 5.34 57.86
N PHE A 106 -1.63 4.15 58.24
CA PHE A 106 -2.49 3.31 57.43
C PHE A 106 -3.81 4.01 57.02
N LEU A 107 -4.39 4.83 57.91
CA LEU A 107 -5.62 5.57 57.57
C LEU A 107 -5.36 6.61 56.46
N PHE A 108 -4.20 7.24 56.46
CA PHE A 108 -3.79 8.15 55.39
C PHE A 108 -3.43 7.40 54.10
N GLU A 109 -2.69 6.28 54.22
CA GLU A 109 -2.33 5.41 53.09
C GLU A 109 -3.56 4.79 52.44
N TYR A 110 -4.63 4.50 53.18
CA TYR A 110 -5.85 3.92 52.63
C TYR A 110 -6.41 4.73 51.46
N LYS A 111 -6.54 6.05 51.65
CA LYS A 111 -7.06 6.95 50.58
C LYS A 111 -6.13 6.94 49.34
N LYS A 112 -4.83 6.98 49.57
CA LYS A 112 -3.84 6.96 48.47
C LYS A 112 -3.87 5.63 47.71
N ILE A 113 -3.98 4.51 48.41
CA ILE A 113 -4.07 3.18 47.81
C ILE A 113 -5.36 3.04 46.99
N TYR A 114 -6.49 3.54 47.53
CA TYR A 114 -7.76 3.48 46.82
C TYR A 114 -7.73 4.32 45.53
N SER A 115 -7.20 5.53 45.59
CA SER A 115 -7.00 6.37 44.40
C SER A 115 -6.07 5.70 43.38
N LYS A 116 -4.94 5.14 43.83
CA LYS A 116 -4.03 4.38 42.95
C LYS A 116 -4.73 3.19 42.30
N TYR A 117 -5.52 2.45 43.06
CA TYR A 117 -6.29 1.32 42.53
C TYR A 117 -7.28 1.77 41.46
N GLN A 118 -8.04 2.86 41.70
CA GLN A 118 -8.98 3.42 40.72
C GLN A 118 -8.28 3.81 39.44
N LYS A 119 -7.12 4.48 39.52
CA LYS A 119 -6.29 4.85 38.38
C LYS A 119 -5.84 3.62 37.57
N ILE A 120 -5.35 2.60 38.26
CA ILE A 120 -4.95 1.33 37.61
C ILE A 120 -6.15 0.69 36.89
N GLN A 121 -7.34 0.65 37.52
CA GLN A 121 -8.54 0.10 36.89
C GLN A 121 -8.95 0.90 35.65
N GLN A 122 -8.86 2.20 35.69
CA GLN A 122 -9.12 3.06 34.54
C GLN A 122 -8.18 2.73 33.37
N ILE A 123 -6.90 2.57 33.63
CA ILE A 123 -5.91 2.20 32.63
C ILE A 123 -6.17 0.79 32.05
N LEU A 124 -6.46 -0.17 32.93
CA LEU A 124 -6.75 -1.54 32.49
C LEU A 124 -8.02 -1.64 31.63
N ASN A 125 -8.99 -0.76 31.85
CA ASN A 125 -10.22 -0.71 31.02
C ASN A 125 -9.98 -0.19 29.59
N ILE A 126 -8.87 0.52 29.38
CA ILE A 126 -8.48 1.03 28.06
C ILE A 126 -7.83 -0.07 27.20
N LEU A 127 -7.15 -1.01 27.84
CA LEU A 127 -6.34 -2.04 27.17
C LEU A 127 -7.07 -3.39 27.06
N PRO A 128 -6.78 -4.19 26.03
CA PRO A 128 -7.16 -5.59 25.95
C PRO A 128 -6.60 -6.40 27.14
N LYS A 129 -7.36 -7.38 27.62
CA LYS A 129 -7.01 -8.19 28.79
C LYS A 129 -5.65 -8.89 28.68
N GLU A 130 -5.29 -9.28 27.46
CA GLU A 130 -4.02 -9.94 27.13
C GLU A 130 -2.80 -9.09 27.46
N LEU A 131 -2.94 -7.76 27.45
CA LEU A 131 -1.86 -6.81 27.72
C LEU A 131 -1.78 -6.37 29.18
N HIS A 132 -2.78 -6.70 30.01
CA HIS A 132 -2.84 -6.26 31.41
C HIS A 132 -1.61 -6.69 32.21
N SER A 133 -1.21 -7.95 32.09
CA SER A 133 -0.04 -8.48 32.84
C SER A 133 1.26 -7.82 32.38
N LYS A 134 1.44 -7.60 31.08
CA LYS A 134 2.61 -6.91 30.52
C LYS A 134 2.73 -5.47 31.05
N LEU A 135 1.62 -4.76 31.06
CA LEU A 135 1.58 -3.40 31.61
C LEU A 135 1.93 -3.38 33.10
N LEU A 136 1.31 -4.26 33.89
CA LEU A 136 1.50 -4.30 35.35
C LEU A 136 2.90 -4.72 35.77
N MET A 137 3.63 -5.42 34.91
CA MET A 137 5.04 -5.78 35.08
C MET A 137 6.01 -4.67 34.65
N SER A 138 5.53 -3.64 33.95
CA SER A 138 6.39 -2.56 33.50
C SER A 138 6.90 -1.70 34.65
N ASN A 139 8.14 -1.25 34.56
CA ASN A 139 8.78 -0.43 35.60
C ASN A 139 8.11 0.96 35.74
N ASN A 140 7.48 1.46 34.67
CA ASN A 140 6.92 2.81 34.58
C ASN A 140 5.38 2.81 34.54
N LEU A 141 4.73 1.83 35.18
CA LEU A 141 3.28 1.60 35.13
C LEU A 141 2.40 2.88 35.18
N LEU A 142 2.71 3.80 36.10
CA LEU A 142 1.88 4.99 36.27
C LEU A 142 2.06 6.01 35.15
N ILE A 143 3.31 6.21 34.68
CA ILE A 143 3.63 7.14 33.60
C ILE A 143 3.10 6.60 32.27
N VAL A 144 3.28 5.30 32.02
CA VAL A 144 2.69 4.60 30.86
C VAL A 144 1.16 4.73 30.90
N GLY A 145 0.58 4.53 32.08
CA GLY A 145 -0.86 4.68 32.26
C GLY A 145 -1.38 6.09 32.02
N ASP A 146 -0.67 7.11 32.46
CA ASP A 146 -1.05 8.50 32.22
C ASP A 146 -1.04 8.80 30.71
N LEU A 147 0.00 8.38 30.00
CA LEU A 147 0.06 8.53 28.54
C LEU A 147 -1.11 7.83 27.84
N LEU A 148 -1.44 6.58 28.25
CA LEU A 148 -2.56 5.83 27.66
C LEU A 148 -3.91 6.53 27.88
N VAL A 149 -4.11 7.17 29.04
CA VAL A 149 -5.30 7.97 29.32
C VAL A 149 -5.35 9.22 28.44
N ASP A 150 -4.22 9.91 28.27
CA ASP A 150 -4.13 11.13 27.47
C ASP A 150 -4.37 10.90 25.98
N ILE A 151 -3.93 9.74 25.48
CA ILE A 151 -4.14 9.38 24.06
C ILE A 151 -5.42 8.59 23.80
N HIS A 152 -6.18 8.25 24.83
CA HIS A 152 -7.43 7.46 24.68
C HIS A 152 -8.42 8.13 23.71
N SER A 153 -8.47 9.45 23.66
CA SER A 153 -9.30 10.21 22.72
C SER A 153 -8.80 10.14 21.26
N TYR A 154 -7.57 9.70 21.03
CA TYR A 154 -6.98 9.55 19.71
C TYR A 154 -6.80 8.05 19.37
N SER A 155 -7.92 7.43 18.99
CA SER A 155 -8.03 5.98 18.73
C SER A 155 -6.94 5.42 17.79
N PRO A 156 -6.55 6.07 16.67
CA PRO A 156 -5.52 5.53 15.79
C PRO A 156 -4.17 5.31 16.49
N MET A 157 -3.75 6.23 17.37
CA MET A 157 -2.50 6.08 18.11
C MET A 157 -2.61 5.01 19.20
N LEU A 158 -3.74 4.96 19.89
CA LEU A 158 -4.00 3.90 20.86
C LEU A 158 -3.94 2.50 20.22
N GLN A 159 -4.57 2.33 19.06
CA GLN A 159 -4.52 1.07 18.30
C GLN A 159 -3.09 0.72 17.87
N MET A 160 -2.31 1.72 17.46
CA MET A 160 -0.92 1.55 17.09
C MET A 160 -0.08 1.05 18.29
N ILE A 161 -0.28 1.61 19.47
CA ILE A 161 0.38 1.18 20.70
C ILE A 161 -0.06 -0.24 21.06
N ILE A 162 -1.35 -0.55 21.02
CA ILE A 162 -1.88 -1.88 21.35
C ILE A 162 -1.28 -2.93 20.43
N LYS A 163 -1.22 -2.67 19.13
CA LYS A 163 -0.65 -3.58 18.13
C LYS A 163 0.85 -3.84 18.35
N ASN A 164 1.58 -2.83 18.82
CA ASN A 164 3.04 -2.87 18.99
C ASN A 164 3.46 -2.77 20.47
N PHE A 165 2.68 -3.36 21.41
CA PHE A 165 2.77 -3.07 22.84
C PHE A 165 4.13 -3.42 23.45
N ASP A 166 4.76 -4.52 23.03
CA ASP A 166 6.08 -4.92 23.53
C ASP A 166 7.16 -3.91 23.10
N PHE A 167 7.11 -3.49 21.84
CA PHE A 167 7.99 -2.44 21.31
C PHE A 167 7.76 -1.09 22.02
N PHE A 168 6.50 -0.74 22.26
CA PHE A 168 6.14 0.45 23.01
C PHE A 168 6.72 0.46 24.43
N LEU A 169 6.60 -0.64 25.18
CA LEU A 169 7.17 -0.74 26.53
C LEU A 169 8.69 -0.69 26.52
N GLN A 170 9.33 -1.33 25.53
CA GLN A 170 10.79 -1.36 25.41
C GLN A 170 11.39 0.02 25.10
N HIS A 171 10.69 0.84 24.31
CA HIS A 171 11.15 2.15 23.84
C HIS A 171 10.30 3.30 24.38
N PHE A 172 9.72 3.10 25.56
CA PHE A 172 8.72 4.00 26.14
C PHE A 172 9.16 5.47 26.18
N ASP A 173 10.37 5.75 26.63
CA ASP A 173 10.83 7.15 26.82
C ASP A 173 10.90 7.91 25.48
N LEU A 174 11.39 7.27 24.41
CA LEU A 174 11.45 7.85 23.08
C LEU A 174 10.06 8.07 22.47
N ILE A 175 9.17 7.10 22.68
CA ILE A 175 7.79 7.17 22.18
C ILE A 175 7.00 8.22 22.97
N HIS A 176 7.20 8.30 24.28
CA HIS A 176 6.59 9.31 25.14
C HIS A 176 7.01 10.73 24.72
N GLU A 177 8.31 10.97 24.48
CA GLU A 177 8.82 12.24 23.97
C GLU A 177 8.19 12.58 22.61
N TRP A 178 8.09 11.60 21.71
CA TRP A 178 7.49 11.76 20.38
C TRP A 178 6.01 12.16 20.45
N ILE A 179 5.20 11.40 21.17
CA ILE A 179 3.75 11.65 21.28
C ILE A 179 3.43 13.00 21.89
N ASN A 180 4.28 13.49 22.80
CA ASN A 180 4.11 14.80 23.46
C ASN A 180 4.76 15.96 22.71
N SER A 181 5.35 15.72 21.52
CA SER A 181 5.93 16.79 20.71
C SER A 181 4.88 17.62 19.99
N ASP A 182 5.14 18.94 19.83
CA ASP A 182 4.28 19.83 19.07
C ASP A 182 4.08 19.35 17.64
N TYR A 183 5.14 18.82 17.02
CA TYR A 183 5.07 18.27 15.66
C TYR A 183 4.08 17.10 15.55
N PHE A 184 4.11 16.16 16.53
CA PHE A 184 3.15 15.05 16.55
C PHE A 184 1.72 15.56 16.72
N TYR A 185 1.53 16.50 17.61
CA TYR A 185 0.22 17.10 17.85
C TYR A 185 -0.34 17.74 16.58
N GLU A 186 0.40 18.64 15.94
CA GLU A 186 -0.06 19.38 14.76
C GLU A 186 -0.27 18.48 13.53
N LYS A 187 0.63 17.53 13.29
CA LYS A 187 0.60 16.71 12.08
C LYS A 187 -0.33 15.50 12.16
N TYR A 188 -0.49 14.93 13.35
CA TYR A 188 -1.22 13.67 13.52
C TYR A 188 -2.43 13.80 14.43
N LYS A 189 -2.26 14.25 15.69
CA LYS A 189 -3.33 14.26 16.68
C LYS A 189 -4.42 15.28 16.34
N TYR A 190 -4.04 16.53 16.06
CA TYR A 190 -4.99 17.59 15.71
C TYR A 190 -5.80 17.28 14.45
N LYS A 191 -5.14 16.69 13.44
CA LYS A 191 -5.78 16.29 12.18
C LYS A 191 -6.50 14.95 12.24
N ASN A 192 -6.51 14.29 13.40
CA ASN A 192 -7.03 12.92 13.57
C ASN A 192 -6.52 11.96 12.49
N HIS A 193 -5.21 12.00 12.20
CA HIS A 193 -4.60 11.20 11.14
C HIS A 193 -4.76 9.70 11.42
N PRO A 194 -5.27 8.89 10.47
CA PRO A 194 -5.62 7.49 10.74
C PRO A 194 -4.42 6.56 10.93
N TYR A 195 -3.24 6.94 10.45
CA TYR A 195 -2.01 6.13 10.52
C TYR A 195 -0.84 6.92 11.14
N PRO A 196 -0.90 7.30 12.44
CA PRO A 196 0.20 8.02 13.08
C PRO A 196 1.42 7.10 13.24
N PRO A 197 2.65 7.59 13.01
CA PRO A 197 3.86 6.82 13.29
C PRO A 197 4.08 6.65 14.77
N LEU A 198 4.51 5.44 15.18
CA LEU A 198 4.74 5.13 16.60
C LEU A 198 6.01 5.80 17.15
N VAL A 199 6.97 6.14 16.29
CA VAL A 199 8.24 6.76 16.67
C VAL A 199 8.54 8.00 15.84
N ASP A 200 9.40 8.88 16.33
CA ASP A 200 9.92 10.01 15.56
C ASP A 200 10.89 9.52 14.48
N PHE A 201 10.35 9.30 13.28
CA PHE A 201 11.11 8.81 12.12
C PHE A 201 12.14 9.82 11.57
N ARG A 202 12.13 11.06 12.02
CA ARG A 202 13.09 12.11 11.64
C ARG A 202 14.41 11.96 12.39
N LYS A 203 14.37 11.28 13.56
CA LYS A 203 15.54 10.95 14.36
C LYS A 203 16.06 9.58 13.93
N ASN A 204 17.33 9.47 13.53
CA ASN A 204 17.98 8.21 13.14
C ASN A 204 18.25 7.31 14.36
N SER A 205 17.27 7.15 15.25
CA SER A 205 17.42 6.42 16.52
C SER A 205 17.23 4.91 16.37
N PHE A 206 16.71 4.46 15.21
CA PHE A 206 16.33 3.06 15.01
C PHE A 206 16.80 2.55 13.65
N CYS A 207 17.19 1.28 13.61
CA CYS A 207 17.45 0.55 12.38
C CYS A 207 16.31 -0.46 12.17
N PHE A 208 15.32 -0.09 11.38
CA PHE A 208 14.16 -0.93 11.08
C PHE A 208 14.30 -1.66 9.75
N SER A 209 13.77 -2.87 9.67
CA SER A 209 13.44 -3.47 8.39
C SER A 209 12.28 -2.73 7.73
N VAL A 210 12.14 -2.84 6.41
CA VAL A 210 11.05 -2.16 5.69
C VAL A 210 9.67 -2.66 6.14
N ASP A 211 9.56 -3.94 6.52
CA ASP A 211 8.35 -4.49 7.10
C ASP A 211 7.99 -3.85 8.44
N GLN A 212 8.99 -3.65 9.31
CA GLN A 212 8.78 -2.95 10.58
C GLN A 212 8.39 -1.49 10.37
N MET A 213 8.95 -0.81 9.35
CA MET A 213 8.56 0.56 9.00
C MET A 213 7.08 0.64 8.59
N TRP A 214 6.60 -0.32 7.80
CA TRP A 214 5.17 -0.45 7.51
C TRP A 214 4.35 -0.65 8.78
N ASP A 215 4.76 -1.59 9.64
CA ASP A 215 4.02 -1.92 10.86
C ASP A 215 3.98 -0.75 11.85
N LEU A 216 5.02 0.09 11.88
CA LEU A 216 5.14 1.30 12.72
C LEU A 216 4.59 2.58 12.05
N ASN A 217 3.94 2.48 10.90
CA ASN A 217 3.39 3.61 10.14
C ASN A 217 4.42 4.69 9.77
N ILE A 218 5.65 4.30 9.46
CA ILE A 218 6.68 5.26 9.04
C ILE A 218 6.32 5.81 7.65
N PRO A 219 6.25 7.13 7.46
CA PRO A 219 5.98 7.71 6.15
C PRO A 219 7.07 7.34 5.13
N LEU A 220 6.69 7.31 3.85
CA LEU A 220 7.65 7.13 2.75
C LEU A 220 8.63 8.32 2.67
N PRO A 221 9.88 8.09 2.26
CA PRO A 221 10.86 9.17 2.11
C PRO A 221 10.39 10.26 1.14
N ASN A 222 10.54 11.52 1.54
CA ASN A 222 10.22 12.69 0.70
C ASN A 222 11.31 12.92 -0.34
N LYS A 223 11.37 12.07 -1.36
CA LYS A 223 12.37 12.14 -2.43
C LYS A 223 11.76 12.16 -3.84
N PHE A 224 10.48 12.44 -3.95
CA PHE A 224 9.80 12.57 -5.25
C PHE A 224 9.31 14.00 -5.48
N GLN A 225 9.21 14.38 -6.75
CA GLN A 225 8.83 15.74 -7.16
C GLN A 225 7.32 15.93 -7.19
N PHE A 226 6.59 14.93 -7.69
CA PHE A 226 5.13 14.93 -7.80
C PHE A 226 4.60 13.52 -8.00
N ILE A 227 3.27 13.39 -7.86
CA ILE A 227 2.53 12.17 -8.19
C ILE A 227 1.86 12.35 -9.56
N TYR A 228 2.04 11.39 -10.45
CA TYR A 228 1.36 11.32 -11.74
C TYR A 228 0.25 10.30 -11.71
N LEU A 229 -1.00 10.78 -11.71
CA LEU A 229 -2.20 9.94 -11.77
C LEU A 229 -2.63 9.78 -13.23
N TYR A 230 -2.67 8.55 -13.71
CA TYR A 230 -3.01 8.27 -15.09
C TYR A 230 -3.83 7.00 -15.23
N ARG A 231 -4.66 6.94 -16.26
CA ARG A 231 -5.48 5.78 -16.61
C ARG A 231 -4.92 5.07 -17.82
N HIS A 232 -5.06 3.74 -17.83
CA HIS A 232 -4.73 2.99 -19.04
C HIS A 232 -5.59 3.47 -20.22
N GLY A 233 -4.93 3.83 -21.31
CA GLY A 233 -5.59 4.33 -22.50
C GLY A 233 -5.81 5.85 -22.55
N SER A 234 -5.39 6.59 -21.53
CA SER A 234 -5.44 8.05 -21.53
C SER A 234 -4.33 8.73 -22.34
N GLY A 235 -3.42 7.99 -22.97
CA GLY A 235 -2.25 8.54 -23.66
C GLY A 235 -1.03 8.73 -22.75
N ALA A 236 -1.07 8.19 -21.53
CA ALA A 236 -0.07 8.39 -20.49
C ALA A 236 1.36 7.99 -20.88
N GLN A 237 1.52 7.07 -21.82
CA GLN A 237 2.85 6.60 -22.20
C GLN A 237 3.71 7.70 -22.84
N ASN A 238 3.13 8.62 -23.62
CA ASN A 238 3.89 9.74 -24.18
C ASN A 238 4.35 10.69 -23.07
N THR A 239 3.50 10.93 -22.09
CA THR A 239 3.83 11.73 -20.90
C THR A 239 4.93 11.07 -20.06
N MET A 240 4.87 9.76 -19.85
CA MET A 240 5.96 9.02 -19.19
C MET A 240 7.27 9.10 -19.97
N TRP A 241 7.19 9.05 -21.28
CA TRP A 241 8.37 9.20 -22.12
C TRP A 241 8.95 10.62 -22.05
N TYR A 242 8.10 11.63 -21.96
CA TYR A 242 8.52 12.99 -21.69
C TYR A 242 9.31 13.07 -20.37
N PHE A 243 8.80 12.49 -19.27
CA PHE A 243 9.51 12.50 -17.99
C PHE A 243 10.88 11.84 -18.09
N ARG A 244 10.98 10.67 -18.70
CA ARG A 244 12.26 9.97 -18.88
C ARG A 244 13.27 10.77 -19.70
N ASN A 245 12.83 11.39 -20.78
CA ASN A 245 13.69 12.23 -21.59
C ASN A 245 14.09 13.55 -20.89
N SER A 246 13.31 14.00 -19.91
CA SER A 246 13.63 15.14 -19.05
C SER A 246 14.57 14.78 -17.89
N GLY A 247 15.09 13.56 -17.84
CA GLY A 247 16.00 13.10 -16.78
C GLY A 247 15.30 12.70 -15.47
N LEU A 248 13.96 12.60 -15.45
CA LEU A 248 13.22 12.15 -14.29
C LEU A 248 13.15 10.62 -14.24
N TYR A 249 13.45 10.06 -13.09
CA TYR A 249 13.25 8.64 -12.85
C TYR A 249 11.76 8.37 -12.59
N PHE A 250 11.13 7.59 -13.45
CA PHE A 250 9.71 7.28 -13.34
C PHE A 250 9.48 5.97 -12.59
N ILE A 251 8.88 6.05 -11.41
CA ILE A 251 8.53 4.91 -10.56
C ILE A 251 7.09 4.53 -10.88
N ASP A 252 6.89 3.41 -11.56
CA ASP A 252 5.55 2.92 -11.94
C ASP A 252 5.06 1.89 -10.91
N CYS A 253 4.01 2.25 -10.16
CA CYS A 253 3.40 1.38 -9.15
C CYS A 253 2.44 0.34 -9.72
N PHE A 254 2.29 0.25 -11.03
CA PHE A 254 1.39 -0.69 -11.67
C PHE A 254 1.76 -2.15 -11.37
N ARG A 255 0.77 -2.95 -10.97
CA ARG A 255 0.91 -4.39 -10.64
C ARG A 255 1.90 -4.74 -9.53
N TRP A 256 2.14 -3.85 -8.59
CA TRP A 256 3.07 -4.11 -7.49
C TRP A 256 2.47 -4.93 -6.33
N GLY A 257 1.23 -5.35 -6.40
CA GLY A 257 0.53 -6.07 -5.33
C GLY A 257 -0.35 -5.15 -4.49
N GLU A 258 -0.62 -5.55 -3.26
CA GLU A 258 -1.44 -4.81 -2.30
C GLU A 258 -0.65 -3.64 -1.66
N GLY A 259 -1.28 -2.92 -0.73
CA GLY A 259 -0.72 -1.71 -0.14
C GLY A 259 0.64 -1.91 0.53
N LYS A 260 0.81 -2.99 1.28
CA LYS A 260 2.09 -3.33 1.93
C LYS A 260 3.20 -3.60 0.91
N ASP A 261 2.91 -4.37 -0.13
CA ASP A 261 3.90 -4.67 -1.18
C ASP A 261 4.36 -3.41 -1.90
N ARG A 262 3.41 -2.49 -2.17
CA ARG A 262 3.69 -1.18 -2.79
C ARG A 262 4.56 -0.31 -1.89
N TYR A 263 4.22 -0.24 -0.61
CA TYR A 263 5.01 0.48 0.38
C TYR A 263 6.45 -0.03 0.44
N CYS A 264 6.64 -1.34 0.60
CA CYS A 264 7.97 -1.94 0.73
C CYS A 264 8.85 -1.70 -0.50
N LYS A 265 8.30 -1.87 -1.69
CA LYS A 265 9.01 -1.59 -2.95
C LYS A 265 9.33 -0.11 -3.10
N MET A 266 8.35 0.75 -2.84
CA MET A 266 8.50 2.20 -2.93
C MET A 266 9.56 2.71 -1.96
N TYR A 267 9.50 2.28 -0.69
CA TYR A 267 10.48 2.65 0.32
C TYR A 267 11.90 2.27 -0.11
N SER A 268 12.09 1.04 -0.58
CA SER A 268 13.39 0.56 -1.05
C SER A 268 13.93 1.38 -2.22
N ILE A 269 13.08 1.76 -3.17
CA ILE A 269 13.49 2.59 -4.31
C ILE A 269 13.82 4.01 -3.84
N LEU A 270 12.91 4.65 -3.09
CA LEU A 270 13.08 6.04 -2.65
C LEU A 270 14.29 6.20 -1.71
N ASN A 271 14.60 5.20 -0.89
CA ASN A 271 15.76 5.26 -0.01
C ASN A 271 17.09 5.24 -0.78
N ASN A 272 17.13 4.53 -1.90
CA ASN A 272 18.36 4.32 -2.69
C ASN A 272 18.52 5.28 -3.89
N ILE A 273 17.46 6.04 -4.24
CA ILE A 273 17.51 6.92 -5.39
C ILE A 273 18.21 8.24 -5.05
N ASN A 274 19.09 8.70 -5.96
CA ASN A 274 19.78 9.98 -5.86
C ASN A 274 19.40 10.97 -6.97
N SER A 275 18.42 10.63 -7.80
CA SER A 275 17.91 11.46 -8.89
C SER A 275 16.49 11.95 -8.62
N ASN A 276 16.10 13.03 -9.29
CA ASN A 276 14.70 13.48 -9.27
C ASN A 276 13.80 12.37 -9.78
N CYS A 277 12.76 12.05 -9.04
CA CYS A 277 11.82 10.99 -9.43
C CYS A 277 10.36 11.43 -9.34
N VAL A 278 9.53 10.69 -10.07
CA VAL A 278 8.07 10.86 -10.16
C VAL A 278 7.41 9.54 -9.83
N ILE A 279 6.39 9.58 -9.00
CA ILE A 279 5.59 8.40 -8.68
C ILE A 279 4.40 8.33 -9.63
N GLY A 280 4.38 7.30 -10.48
CA GLY A 280 3.27 7.00 -11.35
C GLY A 280 2.27 6.07 -10.68
N MET A 281 1.00 6.48 -10.61
CA MET A 281 -0.10 5.68 -10.10
C MET A 281 -1.17 5.55 -11.17
N SER A 282 -1.42 4.30 -11.59
CA SER A 282 -2.45 3.98 -12.56
C SER A 282 -3.59 3.20 -11.92
N ASP A 283 -4.42 2.57 -12.74
CA ASP A 283 -5.56 1.74 -12.34
C ASP A 283 -5.18 0.82 -11.17
N ILE A 284 -5.64 1.14 -9.98
CA ILE A 284 -5.36 0.38 -8.76
C ILE A 284 -6.61 -0.39 -8.38
N GLU A 285 -6.50 -1.70 -8.31
CA GLU A 285 -7.54 -2.55 -7.78
C GLU A 285 -7.42 -2.62 -6.26
N TYR A 286 -8.44 -2.15 -5.57
CA TYR A 286 -8.52 -2.20 -4.11
C TYR A 286 -9.07 -3.55 -3.67
N LYS A 287 -8.23 -4.57 -3.55
CA LYS A 287 -8.62 -5.87 -2.98
C LYS A 287 -8.62 -5.79 -1.47
N ASN A 288 -7.56 -5.24 -0.90
CA ASN A 288 -7.48 -4.89 0.51
C ASN A 288 -7.53 -3.36 0.64
N VAL A 289 -8.74 -2.83 0.89
CA VAL A 289 -8.99 -1.38 0.96
C VAL A 289 -8.16 -0.75 2.07
N GLU A 290 -8.10 -1.36 3.26
CA GLU A 290 -7.38 -0.83 4.41
C GLU A 290 -5.88 -0.68 4.15
N GLU A 291 -5.23 -1.71 3.57
CA GLU A 291 -3.83 -1.63 3.21
C GLU A 291 -3.54 -0.58 2.14
N MET A 292 -4.45 -0.45 1.17
CA MET A 292 -4.28 0.52 0.10
C MET A 292 -4.44 1.94 0.62
N GLU A 293 -5.44 2.19 1.45
CA GLU A 293 -5.61 3.49 2.11
C GLU A 293 -4.41 3.84 2.97
N LYS A 294 -3.93 2.89 3.78
CA LYS A 294 -2.71 3.08 4.58
C LYS A 294 -1.51 3.44 3.70
N PHE A 295 -1.30 2.75 2.57
CA PHE A 295 -0.23 3.06 1.63
C PHE A 295 -0.32 4.51 1.13
N ILE A 296 -1.52 4.96 0.72
CA ILE A 296 -1.73 6.33 0.24
C ILE A 296 -1.48 7.36 1.36
N PHE A 297 -1.93 7.08 2.59
CA PHE A 297 -1.65 7.95 3.73
C PHE A 297 -0.15 8.05 4.07
N LEU A 298 0.59 6.93 3.95
CA LEU A 298 2.04 6.93 4.18
C LEU A 298 2.85 7.54 3.02
N LEU A 299 2.24 7.65 1.84
CA LEU A 299 2.77 8.38 0.70
C LEU A 299 2.55 9.90 0.83
N ARG A 300 1.53 10.29 1.61
CA ARG A 300 1.11 11.68 1.77
C ARG A 300 2.20 12.55 2.39
N GLN A 301 2.47 13.68 1.75
CA GLN A 301 3.40 14.72 2.21
C GLN A 301 2.72 16.08 2.14
N ASP A 302 3.28 17.08 2.81
CA ASP A 302 2.75 18.44 2.70
C ASP A 302 3.10 19.04 1.33
N ASP A 303 2.23 19.92 0.83
CA ASP A 303 2.43 20.71 -0.39
C ASP A 303 2.72 19.90 -1.66
N MET A 304 2.07 18.75 -1.79
CA MET A 304 2.27 17.87 -2.96
C MET A 304 1.69 18.48 -4.23
N TYR A 305 2.43 18.26 -5.32
CA TYR A 305 1.91 18.48 -6.65
C TYR A 305 1.38 17.18 -7.26
N ILE A 306 0.23 17.27 -7.91
CA ILE A 306 -0.36 16.15 -8.63
C ILE A 306 -0.53 16.56 -10.09
N LEU A 307 -0.06 15.71 -10.98
CA LEU A 307 -0.38 15.77 -12.40
C LEU A 307 -1.35 14.64 -12.72
N THR A 308 -2.54 14.96 -13.18
CA THR A 308 -3.53 13.94 -13.56
C THR A 308 -3.83 13.99 -15.04
N GLN A 309 -3.91 12.81 -15.66
CA GLN A 309 -4.21 12.68 -17.07
C GLN A 309 -5.61 12.16 -17.30
N THR A 310 -6.39 12.94 -18.06
CA THR A 310 -7.81 12.70 -18.31
C THR A 310 -8.07 12.37 -19.78
N ARG A 311 -9.22 11.78 -20.02
CA ARG A 311 -9.76 11.50 -21.36
C ARG A 311 -11.27 11.36 -21.23
N ASP A 312 -12.01 11.69 -22.29
CA ASP A 312 -13.45 11.40 -22.36
C ASP A 312 -13.71 9.95 -21.89
N PRO A 313 -14.52 9.75 -20.83
CA PRO A 313 -14.73 8.42 -20.24
C PRO A 313 -15.27 7.39 -21.23
N ILE A 314 -16.11 7.78 -22.16
CA ILE A 314 -16.69 6.87 -23.16
C ILE A 314 -15.62 6.46 -24.18
N ASP A 315 -14.78 7.41 -24.61
CA ASP A 315 -13.65 7.09 -25.48
C ASP A 315 -12.58 6.25 -24.77
N LEU A 316 -12.39 6.46 -23.46
CA LEU A 316 -11.52 5.63 -22.64
C LEU A 316 -12.05 4.18 -22.55
N ILE A 317 -13.34 3.99 -22.29
CA ILE A 317 -13.99 2.67 -22.25
C ILE A 317 -13.83 1.96 -23.59
N LYS A 318 -14.15 2.63 -24.70
CA LYS A 318 -13.95 2.11 -26.05
C LYS A 318 -12.51 1.63 -26.25
N HIS A 319 -11.52 2.44 -25.85
CA HIS A 319 -10.11 2.09 -25.99
C HIS A 319 -9.74 0.85 -25.15
N VAL A 320 -10.15 0.79 -23.89
CA VAL A 320 -9.89 -0.34 -22.99
C VAL A 320 -10.58 -1.61 -23.50
N CYS A 321 -11.83 -1.53 -23.91
CA CYS A 321 -12.58 -2.65 -24.49
C CYS A 321 -11.95 -3.15 -25.79
N SER A 322 -11.44 -2.25 -26.64
CA SER A 322 -10.72 -2.62 -27.84
C SER A 322 -9.39 -3.33 -27.57
N ARG A 323 -8.78 -3.09 -26.41
CA ARG A 323 -7.52 -3.77 -26.01
C ARG A 323 -7.73 -5.07 -25.27
N SER A 324 -8.92 -5.32 -24.75
CA SER A 324 -9.17 -6.44 -23.87
C SER A 324 -9.43 -7.75 -24.58
N ARG A 325 -8.59 -8.34 -25.46
CA ARG A 325 -8.72 -9.46 -26.07
C ARG A 325 -7.83 -10.20 -26.03
N ARG A 326 -7.64 -11.08 -26.19
CA ARG A 326 -7.70 -11.59 -27.24
C ARG A 326 -7.04 -12.85 -27.52
N TYR A 327 -6.01 -13.34 -26.72
CA TYR A 327 -5.24 -14.55 -26.92
C TYR A 327 -5.49 -15.51 -25.76
N THR A 328 -5.65 -16.82 -26.05
CA THR A 328 -5.64 -17.85 -25.01
C THR A 328 -4.29 -17.87 -24.29
N LYS A 329 -4.23 -18.52 -23.12
CA LYS A 329 -2.94 -18.69 -22.40
C LYS A 329 -1.91 -19.42 -23.27
N GLU A 330 -2.35 -20.39 -24.06
CA GLU A 330 -1.51 -21.14 -24.99
C GLU A 330 -0.97 -20.23 -26.09
N GLN A 331 -1.83 -19.44 -26.72
CA GLN A 331 -1.43 -18.45 -27.75
C GLN A 331 -0.47 -17.41 -27.18
N LEU A 332 -0.73 -16.89 -25.98
CA LEU A 332 0.19 -15.96 -25.31
C LEU A 332 1.53 -16.61 -24.94
N ASN A 333 1.54 -17.90 -24.63
CA ASN A 333 2.77 -18.62 -24.34
C ASN A 333 3.57 -18.91 -25.62
N LEU A 334 2.91 -19.20 -26.73
CA LEU A 334 3.56 -19.34 -28.04
C LEU A 334 4.18 -17.99 -28.48
N ILE A 335 3.45 -16.90 -28.33
CA ILE A 335 3.93 -15.54 -28.61
C ILE A 335 5.10 -15.16 -27.68
N LYS A 336 5.01 -15.49 -26.39
CA LYS A 336 6.05 -15.19 -25.40
C LYS A 336 7.33 -16.01 -25.56
N LYS A 337 7.29 -17.16 -26.24
CA LYS A 337 8.52 -17.86 -26.60
C LYS A 337 9.41 -17.03 -27.51
N ASN A 338 8.85 -16.00 -28.18
CA ASN A 338 9.53 -14.89 -28.86
C ASN A 338 10.70 -15.28 -29.76
N VAL A 339 10.73 -16.55 -30.20
CA VAL A 339 11.78 -17.10 -31.00
C VAL A 339 11.14 -17.88 -32.13
N PHE A 340 11.20 -17.31 -33.31
CA PHE A 340 10.79 -17.94 -34.53
C PHE A 340 12.05 -18.31 -35.32
N THR A 341 12.04 -19.46 -36.00
CA THR A 341 13.08 -19.80 -36.97
C THR A 341 12.57 -19.43 -38.36
N ILE A 342 13.48 -19.29 -39.33
CA ILE A 342 13.12 -18.95 -40.72
C ILE A 342 12.20 -20.01 -41.34
N ASN A 343 12.13 -21.20 -40.74
CA ASN A 343 11.30 -22.32 -41.17
C ASN A 343 9.98 -22.41 -40.40
N ASP A 344 9.81 -21.62 -39.34
CA ASP A 344 8.56 -21.58 -38.57
C ASP A 344 7.57 -20.70 -39.33
N LEU A 345 6.64 -21.36 -40.01
CA LEU A 345 5.56 -20.66 -40.73
C LEU A 345 4.67 -19.95 -39.71
N PHE A 346 4.56 -18.64 -39.90
CA PHE A 346 3.73 -17.72 -39.08
C PHE A 346 2.23 -18.04 -39.19
N ASP A 347 1.87 -18.91 -40.09
CA ASP A 347 0.48 -19.19 -40.47
C ASP A 347 -0.30 -19.93 -39.38
N ASP A 348 0.32 -20.78 -38.58
CA ASP A 348 -0.39 -21.58 -37.56
C ASP A 348 -0.83 -20.78 -36.32
N VAL A 349 -0.19 -19.65 -36.05
CA VAL A 349 -0.48 -18.85 -34.84
C VAL A 349 -1.56 -17.77 -35.08
N TYR A 350 -1.85 -17.43 -36.33
CA TYR A 350 -2.63 -16.25 -36.69
C TYR A 350 -3.85 -16.48 -37.57
N GLN A 351 -4.15 -17.73 -37.96
CA GLN A 351 -5.31 -18.03 -38.82
C GLN A 351 -6.65 -18.18 -38.08
N GLU A 352 -6.64 -18.30 -36.75
CA GLU A 352 -7.90 -18.46 -36.02
C GLU A 352 -8.68 -17.16 -35.90
N ASP A 353 -9.90 -17.22 -36.34
CA ASP A 353 -11.04 -16.33 -36.29
C ASP A 353 -10.93 -15.10 -35.38
N LEU A 354 -10.52 -14.00 -35.98
CA LEU A 354 -10.65 -12.66 -35.38
C LEU A 354 -12.10 -12.23 -35.18
N GLN A 355 -13.03 -12.74 -36.00
CA GLN A 355 -14.43 -12.30 -36.00
C GLN A 355 -15.18 -12.66 -34.72
N GLU A 356 -14.94 -13.82 -34.13
CA GLU A 356 -15.65 -14.23 -32.91
C GLU A 356 -15.13 -13.58 -31.62
N ASN A 357 -13.86 -13.25 -31.55
CA ASN A 357 -13.23 -12.72 -30.34
C ASN A 357 -13.32 -11.19 -30.16
N TYR A 358 -13.71 -10.46 -31.20
CA TYR A 358 -14.01 -9.01 -31.10
C TYR A 358 -15.39 -8.74 -30.54
N ASN A 359 -16.15 -9.80 -30.33
CA ASN A 359 -17.53 -9.66 -30.01
C ASN A 359 -17.80 -9.63 -28.50
N LYS A 360 -18.62 -8.71 -28.14
CA LYS A 360 -19.78 -8.85 -27.25
C LYS A 360 -19.63 -8.56 -25.77
N ASN A 361 -18.47 -8.41 -25.20
CA ASN A 361 -18.46 -7.97 -23.81
C ASN A 361 -17.70 -6.67 -23.66
N ILE A 362 -18.41 -5.56 -23.78
CA ILE A 362 -18.03 -4.31 -23.13
C ILE A 362 -17.88 -4.71 -21.66
N VAL A 363 -16.66 -5.03 -21.26
CA VAL A 363 -16.38 -5.67 -19.99
C VAL A 363 -16.47 -4.64 -18.88
N ILE A 364 -17.68 -4.39 -18.43
CA ILE A 364 -18.06 -3.49 -17.36
C ILE A 364 -17.43 -3.85 -16.03
N MET A 365 -17.01 -5.10 -15.85
CA MET A 365 -16.31 -5.54 -14.65
C MET A 365 -15.03 -4.75 -14.34
N ARG A 366 -14.45 -4.01 -15.31
CA ARG A 366 -13.23 -3.21 -15.13
C ARG A 366 -13.46 -1.73 -14.84
N PHE A 367 -14.70 -1.26 -14.86
CA PHE A 367 -14.98 0.15 -14.57
C PHE A 367 -14.41 0.63 -13.23
N PRO A 368 -14.54 -0.12 -12.13
CA PRO A 368 -13.98 0.32 -10.85
C PRO A 368 -12.47 0.47 -10.85
N THR A 369 -11.74 -0.33 -11.65
CA THR A 369 -10.27 -0.25 -11.69
C THR A 369 -9.76 0.84 -12.63
N ILE A 370 -10.53 1.15 -13.70
CA ILE A 370 -10.19 2.21 -14.64
C ILE A 370 -10.47 3.59 -14.04
N PHE A 371 -11.50 3.69 -13.20
CA PHE A 371 -11.95 4.91 -12.56
C PHE A 371 -11.75 4.82 -11.03
N SER A 372 -10.52 4.92 -10.57
CA SER A 372 -10.14 4.76 -9.16
C SER A 372 -9.36 5.96 -8.58
N HIS A 373 -9.20 7.05 -9.35
CA HIS A 373 -8.39 8.19 -8.92
C HIS A 373 -9.08 9.06 -7.88
N TYR A 374 -10.41 9.06 -7.83
CA TYR A 374 -11.16 9.81 -6.82
C TYR A 374 -10.69 9.48 -5.40
N LYS A 375 -10.62 8.20 -5.05
CA LYS A 375 -10.17 7.77 -3.71
C LYS A 375 -8.76 8.22 -3.36
N HIS A 376 -7.85 8.22 -4.34
CA HIS A 376 -6.50 8.74 -4.12
C HIS A 376 -6.52 10.24 -3.83
N LEU A 377 -7.25 11.00 -4.62
CA LEU A 377 -7.39 12.44 -4.45
C LEU A 377 -8.10 12.80 -3.14
N GLU A 378 -9.13 12.04 -2.75
CA GLU A 378 -9.85 12.21 -1.49
C GLU A 378 -8.93 12.07 -0.28
N ILE A 379 -8.08 11.03 -0.24
CA ILE A 379 -7.13 10.82 0.85
C ILE A 379 -6.04 11.89 0.87
N LEU A 380 -5.60 12.33 -0.30
CA LEU A 380 -4.48 13.26 -0.44
C LEU A 380 -4.90 14.73 -0.38
N GLN A 381 -6.19 15.07 -0.50
CA GLN A 381 -6.70 16.43 -0.76
C GLN A 381 -6.15 17.51 0.17
N ASP A 382 -6.04 17.24 1.48
CA ASP A 382 -5.56 18.23 2.47
C ASP A 382 -4.06 18.50 2.37
N SER A 383 -3.33 17.74 1.55
CA SER A 383 -1.88 17.84 1.37
C SER A 383 -1.50 18.23 -0.05
N ILE A 384 -2.50 18.45 -0.91
CA ILE A 384 -2.28 18.85 -2.29
C ILE A 384 -2.13 20.37 -2.36
N LYS A 385 -0.98 20.81 -2.83
CA LYS A 385 -0.76 22.23 -3.14
C LYS A 385 -1.46 22.63 -4.44
N LYS A 386 -1.31 21.81 -5.50
CA LYS A 386 -1.92 22.08 -6.81
C LYS A 386 -2.10 20.80 -7.61
N ILE A 387 -3.21 20.71 -8.33
CA ILE A 387 -3.48 19.64 -9.30
C ILE A 387 -3.39 20.23 -10.72
N TYR A 388 -2.53 19.65 -11.53
CA TYR A 388 -2.45 19.91 -12.95
C TYR A 388 -3.20 18.84 -13.74
N TYR A 389 -3.87 19.24 -14.80
CA TYR A 389 -4.65 18.36 -15.67
C TYR A 389 -4.10 18.37 -17.07
N ILE A 390 -3.87 17.19 -17.63
CA ILE A 390 -3.59 16.96 -19.05
C ILE A 390 -4.79 16.22 -19.63
N ASP A 391 -5.50 16.79 -20.58
CA ASP A 391 -6.50 16.04 -21.32
C ASP A 391 -5.86 15.33 -22.54
N PHE A 392 -6.44 14.20 -22.94
CA PHE A 392 -5.95 13.45 -24.09
C PHE A 392 -5.96 14.27 -25.38
N SER A 393 -6.89 15.22 -25.54
CA SER A 393 -6.95 16.14 -26.66
C SER A 393 -5.74 17.09 -26.71
N ASP A 394 -5.19 17.48 -25.54
CA ASP A 394 -4.03 18.36 -25.46
C ASP A 394 -2.76 17.69 -25.98
N ILE A 395 -2.64 16.35 -25.79
CA ILE A 395 -1.48 15.57 -26.24
C ILE A 395 -1.30 15.61 -27.75
N LYS A 396 -2.40 15.78 -28.50
CA LYS A 396 -2.40 15.86 -29.96
C LYS A 396 -2.12 17.26 -30.50
N SER A 397 -1.88 18.22 -29.64
CA SER A 397 -1.68 19.63 -29.99
C SER A 397 -0.46 20.21 -29.28
N ASP A 398 0.05 21.34 -29.72
CA ASP A 398 1.13 22.06 -29.06
C ASP A 398 0.74 22.57 -27.65
N LYS A 399 -0.53 22.48 -27.24
CA LYS A 399 -0.99 22.84 -25.89
C LYS A 399 -0.27 22.03 -24.81
N ILE A 400 0.01 20.75 -25.07
CA ILE A 400 0.74 19.90 -24.11
C ILE A 400 2.11 20.47 -23.76
N ILE A 401 2.81 21.08 -24.73
CA ILE A 401 4.14 21.66 -24.50
C ILE A 401 4.04 22.82 -23.53
N ASN A 402 3.03 23.69 -23.70
CA ASN A 402 2.82 24.82 -22.79
C ASN A 402 2.47 24.34 -21.37
N ILE A 403 1.58 23.36 -21.24
CA ILE A 403 1.20 22.75 -19.95
C ILE A 403 2.44 22.17 -19.26
N MET A 404 3.27 21.43 -20.00
CA MET A 404 4.48 20.81 -19.43
C MET A 404 5.53 21.86 -19.04
N ASN A 405 5.70 22.91 -19.84
CA ASN A 405 6.62 24.00 -19.51
C ASN A 405 6.19 24.75 -18.25
N GLU A 406 4.90 25.09 -18.12
CA GLU A 406 4.35 25.72 -16.92
C GLU A 406 4.56 24.82 -15.70
N PHE A 407 4.18 23.55 -15.81
CA PHE A 407 4.28 22.58 -14.71
C PHE A 407 5.72 22.37 -14.25
N PHE A 408 6.66 22.17 -15.18
CA PHE A 408 8.08 21.99 -14.87
C PHE A 408 8.71 23.26 -14.27
N SER A 409 8.33 24.43 -14.77
CA SER A 409 8.79 25.71 -14.23
C SER A 409 8.39 25.90 -12.77
N GLU A 410 7.12 25.57 -12.42
CA GLU A 410 6.63 25.67 -11.05
C GLU A 410 7.39 24.72 -10.08
N LEU A 411 7.76 23.54 -10.57
CA LEU A 411 8.57 22.57 -9.83
C LEU A 411 10.08 22.85 -9.87
N LYS A 412 10.51 23.91 -10.54
CA LYS A 412 11.93 24.23 -10.79
C LYS A 412 12.68 23.09 -11.48
N LEU A 413 11.98 22.35 -12.34
CA LEU A 413 12.54 21.31 -13.19
C LEU A 413 12.84 21.86 -14.59
N THR A 414 13.79 21.25 -15.29
CA THR A 414 14.12 21.65 -16.67
C THR A 414 13.19 20.94 -17.66
N PRO A 415 12.36 21.67 -18.43
CA PRO A 415 11.52 21.06 -19.44
C PRO A 415 12.36 20.63 -20.66
N LEU A 416 11.80 19.74 -21.49
CA LEU A 416 12.39 19.43 -22.80
C LEU A 416 12.35 20.64 -23.73
N SER A 417 13.32 20.72 -24.64
CA SER A 417 13.22 21.67 -25.77
C SER A 417 11.94 21.42 -26.56
N ILE A 418 11.38 22.47 -27.16
CA ILE A 418 10.13 22.39 -27.93
C ILE A 418 10.22 21.34 -29.04
N SER A 419 11.36 21.27 -29.76
CA SER A 419 11.57 20.26 -30.79
C SER A 419 11.53 18.84 -30.26
N LYS A 420 12.20 18.57 -29.12
CA LYS A 420 12.22 17.26 -28.50
C LYS A 420 10.87 16.89 -27.90
N ALA A 421 10.16 17.85 -27.31
CA ALA A 421 8.82 17.64 -26.78
C ALA A 421 7.83 17.25 -27.92
N ARG A 422 7.88 17.96 -29.06
CA ARG A 422 7.09 17.60 -30.25
C ARG A 422 7.40 16.18 -30.74
N GLU A 423 8.66 15.80 -30.82
CA GLU A 423 9.07 14.44 -31.19
C GLU A 423 8.45 13.41 -30.24
N VAL A 424 8.54 13.63 -28.93
CA VAL A 424 8.00 12.73 -27.89
C VAL A 424 6.48 12.57 -28.01
N PHE A 425 5.75 13.66 -28.21
CA PHE A 425 4.28 13.62 -28.26
C PHE A 425 3.73 13.22 -29.63
N ALA A 426 4.50 13.36 -30.71
CA ALA A 426 4.10 12.93 -32.05
C ALA A 426 4.08 11.40 -32.23
N VAL A 427 4.70 10.64 -31.35
CA VAL A 427 4.77 9.19 -31.46
C VAL A 427 3.37 8.58 -31.33
N ASN A 428 2.84 8.10 -32.44
CA ASN A 428 1.64 7.27 -32.47
C ASN A 428 2.02 5.84 -32.07
N ARG A 429 1.57 5.46 -30.88
CA ARG A 429 1.74 4.09 -30.42
C ARG A 429 0.55 3.25 -30.86
N TYR A 430 0.87 2.03 -31.15
CA TYR A 430 -0.03 0.91 -31.36
C TYR A 430 -1.19 1.14 -32.32
N LYS A 431 -1.03 0.54 -33.44
CA LYS A 431 -2.14 0.00 -34.17
C LYS A 431 -2.23 -1.50 -33.82
N GLY A 432 -3.43 -1.99 -33.58
CA GLY A 432 -3.68 -3.40 -33.28
C GLY A 432 -3.08 -3.91 -31.96
N SER A 433 -2.74 -5.19 -31.94
CA SER A 433 -2.20 -5.92 -30.78
C SER A 433 -0.67 -5.99 -30.73
N LEU A 434 0.04 -5.12 -31.43
CA LEU A 434 1.52 -5.12 -31.49
C LEU A 434 2.17 -5.15 -30.11
N ASN A 435 1.62 -4.40 -29.15
CA ASN A 435 2.13 -4.35 -27.80
C ASN A 435 2.08 -5.69 -27.04
N LEU A 436 1.29 -6.64 -27.52
CA LEU A 436 1.22 -7.99 -26.98
C LEU A 436 2.18 -8.93 -27.69
N LEU A 437 2.56 -8.58 -28.91
CA LEU A 437 3.46 -9.37 -29.74
C LEU A 437 4.93 -9.06 -29.47
N PHE A 438 5.25 -7.81 -29.19
CA PHE A 438 6.64 -7.37 -29.03
C PHE A 438 7.13 -7.45 -27.57
N PRO A 439 8.46 -7.67 -27.37
CA PRO A 439 9.46 -7.89 -28.40
C PRO A 439 9.40 -9.31 -29.00
N VAL A 440 9.69 -9.43 -30.31
CA VAL A 440 9.84 -10.70 -31.01
C VAL A 440 11.27 -10.83 -31.51
N THR A 441 11.84 -12.02 -31.44
CA THR A 441 13.17 -12.30 -31.97
C THR A 441 13.09 -13.41 -33.02
N LEU A 442 13.49 -13.09 -34.24
CA LEU A 442 13.70 -14.07 -35.30
C LEU A 442 15.14 -14.59 -35.19
N LYS A 443 15.33 -15.87 -35.00
CA LYS A 443 16.65 -16.54 -34.99
C LYS A 443 16.90 -17.21 -36.31
N ILE A 444 18.05 -16.95 -36.88
CA ILE A 444 18.54 -17.57 -38.09
C ILE A 444 19.71 -18.46 -37.69
N HIS A 445 19.54 -19.77 -37.81
CA HIS A 445 20.59 -20.72 -37.53
C HIS A 445 21.49 -20.89 -38.78
N LEU A 446 22.79 -20.67 -38.60
CA LEU A 446 23.79 -20.74 -39.67
C LEU A 446 24.38 -22.13 -39.85
N ASP A 447 24.17 -23.01 -38.86
CA ASP A 447 24.65 -24.40 -38.84
C ASP A 447 23.57 -25.34 -38.34
N SER A 448 23.68 -26.60 -38.72
CA SER A 448 22.76 -27.67 -38.32
C SER A 448 22.75 -27.91 -36.80
N ASN A 449 23.84 -27.58 -36.11
CA ASN A 449 23.97 -27.74 -34.66
C ASN A 449 23.45 -26.55 -33.87
N LYS A 450 22.93 -25.50 -34.53
CA LYS A 450 22.38 -24.29 -33.93
C LYS A 450 23.38 -23.51 -33.04
N THR A 451 24.67 -23.70 -33.23
CA THR A 451 25.72 -23.05 -32.42
C THR A 451 25.95 -21.61 -32.82
N LYS A 452 25.78 -21.30 -34.11
CA LYS A 452 25.87 -19.94 -34.64
C LYS A 452 24.49 -19.44 -35.02
N THR A 453 24.08 -18.35 -34.40
CA THR A 453 22.73 -17.77 -34.57
C THR A 453 22.81 -16.27 -34.76
N ILE A 454 22.11 -15.77 -35.76
CA ILE A 454 21.84 -14.33 -35.95
C ILE A 454 20.47 -14.02 -35.35
N ALA A 455 20.36 -12.91 -34.65
CA ALA A 455 19.13 -12.50 -33.99
C ALA A 455 18.60 -11.17 -34.58
N ILE A 456 17.41 -11.22 -35.18
CA ILE A 456 16.68 -10.04 -35.64
C ILE A 456 15.56 -9.76 -34.66
N LYS A 457 15.54 -8.56 -34.08
CA LYS A 457 14.62 -8.18 -33.01
C LYS A 457 13.59 -7.17 -33.50
N PHE A 458 12.32 -7.50 -33.30
CA PHE A 458 11.20 -6.60 -33.51
C PHE A 458 10.89 -5.92 -32.19
N ILE A 459 11.12 -4.62 -32.11
CA ILE A 459 11.01 -3.86 -30.86
C ILE A 459 10.17 -2.62 -31.12
N GLU A 460 9.27 -2.31 -30.21
CA GLU A 460 8.56 -1.04 -30.23
C GLU A 460 9.54 0.13 -30.05
N ASN A 461 9.33 1.21 -30.80
CA ASN A 461 10.17 2.40 -30.75
C ASN A 461 10.26 3.01 -29.33
N PHE A 462 9.33 2.68 -28.48
CA PHE A 462 9.34 3.13 -27.08
C PHE A 462 10.29 2.35 -26.16
N PHE A 463 10.58 1.11 -26.47
CA PHE A 463 11.44 0.24 -25.65
C PHE A 463 12.82 0.02 -26.23
N LEU A 464 13.30 1.00 -27.00
CA LEU A 464 14.60 0.91 -27.61
C LEU A 464 15.70 0.82 -26.53
N PRO A 465 16.68 -0.09 -26.67
CA PRO A 465 17.80 -0.18 -25.78
C PRO A 465 18.72 1.06 -25.91
N GLN A 466 19.48 1.36 -24.86
CA GLN A 466 20.42 2.51 -24.85
C GLN A 466 21.51 2.42 -25.92
N ASN A 467 21.87 1.21 -26.32
CA ASN A 467 22.89 0.94 -27.36
C ASN A 467 22.28 0.73 -28.75
N ILE A 468 21.19 1.40 -29.07
CA ILE A 468 20.51 1.24 -30.36
C ILE A 468 21.41 1.57 -31.55
N ASP A 469 22.41 2.40 -31.35
CA ASP A 469 23.38 2.80 -32.39
C ASP A 469 24.23 1.65 -32.91
N ASP A 470 24.31 0.53 -32.18
CA ASP A 470 24.98 -0.70 -32.63
C ASP A 470 24.14 -1.54 -33.59
N PHE A 471 22.90 -1.13 -33.83
CA PHE A 471 21.94 -1.86 -34.65
C PHE A 471 21.55 -1.08 -35.90
N ASP A 472 21.23 -1.84 -36.96
CA ASP A 472 20.60 -1.34 -38.16
C ASP A 472 19.12 -1.78 -38.20
N ASP A 473 18.26 -0.92 -38.77
CA ASP A 473 16.82 -1.20 -38.88
C ASP A 473 16.50 -1.81 -40.26
N PHE A 474 16.18 -3.08 -40.29
CA PHE A 474 15.74 -3.78 -41.50
C PHE A 474 14.45 -3.24 -42.09
N TYR A 475 13.53 -2.70 -41.25
CA TYR A 475 12.33 -2.06 -41.79
C TYR A 475 12.70 -0.90 -42.72
N LYS A 476 13.65 -0.08 -42.29
CA LYS A 476 14.18 1.01 -43.12
C LYS A 476 14.90 0.51 -44.38
N ILE A 477 15.62 -0.61 -44.27
CA ILE A 477 16.29 -1.22 -45.43
C ILE A 477 15.27 -1.73 -46.47
N ILE A 478 14.14 -2.30 -46.00
CA ILE A 478 13.13 -2.90 -46.87
C ILE A 478 12.21 -1.84 -47.51
N PHE A 479 11.77 -0.86 -46.71
CA PHE A 479 10.72 0.09 -47.12
C PHE A 479 11.24 1.52 -47.36
N GLY A 480 12.52 1.80 -47.15
CA GLY A 480 13.11 3.13 -47.32
C GLY A 480 12.76 4.16 -46.23
N CYS A 481 11.91 3.80 -45.28
CA CYS A 481 11.47 4.66 -44.18
C CYS A 481 11.39 3.89 -42.87
N THR A 482 11.38 4.60 -41.75
CA THR A 482 11.14 3.99 -40.42
C THR A 482 9.66 3.84 -40.17
N HIS A 483 9.25 2.75 -39.48
CA HIS A 483 7.86 2.60 -39.04
C HIS A 483 7.62 3.44 -37.77
N PRO A 484 6.46 4.13 -37.63
CA PRO A 484 6.22 5.04 -36.50
C PRO A 484 6.09 4.32 -35.15
N SER A 485 5.77 3.04 -35.13
CA SER A 485 5.47 2.30 -33.90
C SER A 485 6.54 1.29 -33.49
N PHE A 486 7.31 0.74 -34.43
CA PHE A 486 8.31 -0.30 -34.15
C PHE A 486 9.45 -0.29 -35.19
N GLY A 487 10.55 -0.92 -34.85
CA GLY A 487 11.64 -1.20 -35.78
C GLY A 487 12.04 -2.68 -35.76
N VAL A 488 12.83 -3.06 -36.75
CA VAL A 488 13.31 -4.43 -36.96
C VAL A 488 14.84 -4.39 -36.93
N TYR A 489 15.39 -4.67 -35.79
CA TYR A 489 16.80 -4.40 -35.48
C TYR A 489 17.69 -5.64 -35.58
N ILE A 490 18.83 -5.47 -36.27
CA ILE A 490 19.92 -6.43 -36.35
C ILE A 490 21.23 -5.75 -35.93
N HIS A 491 22.10 -6.46 -35.23
CA HIS A 491 23.42 -5.94 -34.90
C HIS A 491 24.25 -5.72 -36.18
N LYS A 492 24.96 -4.60 -36.28
CA LYS A 492 25.73 -4.19 -37.48
C LYS A 492 26.68 -5.27 -37.95
N ASN A 493 27.41 -5.94 -37.02
CA ASN A 493 28.32 -7.03 -37.39
C ASN A 493 27.59 -8.23 -37.98
N GLU A 494 26.38 -8.54 -37.49
CA GLU A 494 25.56 -9.64 -38.02
C GLU A 494 25.01 -9.29 -39.40
N LEU A 495 24.63 -8.03 -39.64
CA LEU A 495 24.21 -7.55 -40.94
C LEU A 495 25.36 -7.59 -41.96
N LEU A 496 26.58 -7.21 -41.57
CA LEU A 496 27.77 -7.32 -42.43
C LEU A 496 28.04 -8.77 -42.81
N PHE A 497 27.96 -9.69 -41.84
CA PHE A 497 28.09 -11.14 -42.10
C PHE A 497 27.03 -11.66 -43.08
N LEU A 498 25.76 -11.27 -42.90
CA LEU A 498 24.70 -11.62 -43.84
C LEU A 498 24.96 -11.10 -45.26
N ARG A 499 25.39 -9.85 -45.39
CA ARG A 499 25.71 -9.23 -46.71
C ARG A 499 26.86 -9.92 -47.41
N GLN A 500 27.82 -10.47 -46.66
CA GLN A 500 28.93 -11.25 -47.25
C GLN A 500 28.44 -12.60 -47.82
N ASN A 501 27.32 -13.13 -47.30
CA ASN A 501 26.64 -14.30 -47.83
C ASN A 501 25.35 -13.86 -48.58
N GLY A 502 25.49 -13.43 -49.83
CA GLY A 502 24.44 -12.83 -50.62
C GLY A 502 23.17 -13.70 -50.71
N ILE A 503 23.33 -15.01 -50.93
CA ILE A 503 22.18 -15.94 -51.02
C ILE A 503 21.40 -16.00 -49.71
N LEU A 504 22.08 -16.00 -48.57
CA LEU A 504 21.44 -16.03 -47.27
C LEU A 504 20.79 -14.66 -46.97
N TYR A 505 21.45 -13.57 -47.30
CA TYR A 505 20.94 -12.22 -47.16
C TYR A 505 19.62 -12.02 -47.94
N ASP A 506 19.58 -12.47 -49.22
CA ASP A 506 18.38 -12.35 -50.05
C ASP A 506 17.21 -13.17 -49.49
N LYS A 507 17.48 -14.40 -49.04
CA LYS A 507 16.46 -15.25 -48.37
C LYS A 507 15.91 -14.58 -47.09
N VAL A 508 16.78 -14.02 -46.26
CA VAL A 508 16.36 -13.29 -45.02
C VAL A 508 15.56 -12.08 -45.38
N LEU A 509 15.97 -11.33 -46.38
CA LEU A 509 15.28 -10.11 -46.84
C LEU A 509 13.88 -10.44 -47.38
N GLU A 510 13.76 -11.45 -48.21
CA GLU A 510 12.49 -11.94 -48.76
C GLU A 510 11.54 -12.40 -47.64
N TYR A 511 12.06 -13.23 -46.73
CA TYR A 511 11.28 -13.67 -45.57
C TYR A 511 10.81 -12.52 -44.70
N LEU A 512 11.67 -11.58 -44.34
CA LEU A 512 11.29 -10.40 -43.53
C LEU A 512 10.27 -9.55 -44.24
N LYS A 513 10.42 -9.34 -45.56
CA LYS A 513 9.46 -8.59 -46.37
C LYS A 513 8.06 -9.23 -46.33
N LEU A 514 7.99 -10.56 -46.54
CA LEU A 514 6.75 -11.30 -46.47
C LEU A 514 6.13 -11.26 -45.07
N PHE A 515 6.95 -11.49 -44.05
CA PHE A 515 6.55 -11.43 -42.66
C PHE A 515 5.97 -10.06 -42.30
N LEU A 516 6.68 -8.97 -42.64
CA LEU A 516 6.23 -7.62 -42.37
C LEU A 516 4.95 -7.25 -43.13
N CYS A 517 4.82 -7.67 -44.39
CA CYS A 517 3.58 -7.48 -45.13
C CYS A 517 2.39 -8.18 -44.46
N LYS A 518 2.55 -9.43 -44.02
CA LYS A 518 1.52 -10.17 -43.27
C LYS A 518 1.20 -9.51 -41.93
N LEU A 519 2.23 -9.09 -41.19
CA LEU A 519 2.06 -8.38 -39.90
C LEU A 519 1.29 -7.08 -40.06
N LEU A 520 1.65 -6.25 -41.05
CA LEU A 520 0.97 -4.98 -41.31
C LEU A 520 -0.48 -5.20 -41.75
N SER A 521 -0.72 -6.17 -42.63
CA SER A 521 -2.09 -6.54 -43.06
C SER A 521 -2.92 -7.01 -41.86
N ARG A 522 -2.33 -7.77 -40.96
CA ARG A 522 -2.98 -8.21 -39.72
C ARG A 522 -3.35 -7.02 -38.83
N ILE A 523 -2.44 -6.08 -38.64
CA ILE A 523 -2.67 -4.86 -37.85
C ILE A 523 -3.86 -4.07 -38.44
N ASP A 524 -3.90 -3.89 -39.77
CA ASP A 524 -4.95 -3.16 -40.43
C ASP A 524 -6.31 -3.88 -40.33
N ASN A 525 -6.31 -5.21 -40.36
CA ASN A 525 -7.52 -5.98 -40.13
C ASN A 525 -8.02 -5.86 -38.68
N GLU A 526 -7.13 -5.93 -37.72
CA GLU A 526 -7.50 -5.74 -36.30
C GLU A 526 -8.09 -4.34 -36.05
N GLU A 527 -7.61 -3.30 -36.72
CA GLU A 527 -8.19 -1.95 -36.63
C GLU A 527 -9.64 -1.89 -37.11
N LYS A 528 -10.00 -2.65 -38.15
CA LYS A 528 -11.39 -2.71 -38.69
C LYS A 528 -12.38 -3.32 -37.70
N TYR A 529 -11.94 -4.20 -36.82
CA TYR A 529 -12.79 -4.91 -35.83
C TYR A 529 -12.78 -4.25 -34.45
N LYS A 530 -12.17 -3.08 -34.29
CA LYS A 530 -12.20 -2.37 -33.01
C LYS A 530 -13.63 -1.92 -32.68
N ILE A 531 -13.94 -1.99 -31.40
CA ILE A 531 -15.20 -1.46 -30.86
C ILE A 531 -15.27 0.06 -31.20
N SER A 532 -16.38 0.49 -31.77
CA SER A 532 -16.66 1.90 -32.01
C SER A 532 -17.26 2.58 -30.79
N ILE A 533 -17.27 3.90 -30.75
CA ILE A 533 -17.97 4.66 -29.71
C ILE A 533 -19.47 4.39 -29.74
N GLU A 534 -20.04 4.28 -30.94
CA GLU A 534 -21.45 3.92 -31.14
C GLU A 534 -21.79 2.57 -30.50
N ASN A 535 -20.90 1.56 -30.61
CA ASN A 535 -21.10 0.29 -29.95
C ASN A 535 -21.19 0.45 -28.43
N VAL A 536 -20.31 1.28 -27.84
CA VAL A 536 -20.32 1.55 -26.38
C VAL A 536 -21.61 2.26 -25.98
N LEU A 537 -21.99 3.31 -26.67
CA LEU A 537 -23.20 4.08 -26.37
C LEU A 537 -24.46 3.25 -26.57
N ASN A 538 -24.55 2.44 -27.62
CA ASN A 538 -25.70 1.55 -27.88
C ASN A 538 -25.81 0.49 -26.77
N GLU A 539 -24.71 -0.09 -26.33
CA GLU A 539 -24.72 -1.04 -25.21
C GLU A 539 -25.21 -0.38 -23.91
N LEU A 540 -24.75 0.84 -23.63
CA LEU A 540 -25.20 1.60 -22.45
C LEU A 540 -26.67 2.02 -22.59
N LYS A 541 -27.14 2.31 -23.81
CA LYS A 541 -28.55 2.61 -24.09
C LYS A 541 -29.45 1.41 -23.81
N GLN A 542 -29.04 0.22 -24.24
CA GLN A 542 -29.81 -1.02 -24.09
C GLN A 542 -29.78 -1.63 -22.69
N ASN A 543 -28.77 -1.28 -21.87
CA ASN A 543 -28.56 -1.91 -20.56
C ASN A 543 -28.58 -0.87 -19.44
N GLN A 544 -29.72 -0.75 -18.77
CA GLN A 544 -29.93 0.20 -17.67
C GLN A 544 -28.98 -0.02 -16.49
N ASP A 545 -28.74 -1.27 -16.07
CA ASP A 545 -27.85 -1.56 -14.93
C ASP A 545 -26.43 -1.09 -15.19
N LYS A 546 -25.94 -1.33 -16.41
CA LYS A 546 -24.61 -0.87 -16.82
C LYS A 546 -24.55 0.65 -16.86
N ARG A 547 -25.58 1.29 -17.39
CA ARG A 547 -25.66 2.75 -17.47
C ARG A 547 -25.67 3.37 -16.08
N ASN A 548 -26.51 2.90 -15.18
CA ASN A 548 -26.59 3.38 -13.79
C ASN A 548 -25.27 3.16 -13.04
N LYS A 549 -24.67 1.99 -13.18
CA LYS A 549 -23.37 1.70 -12.54
C LYS A 549 -22.29 2.65 -13.04
N LEU A 550 -22.22 2.90 -14.35
CA LEU A 550 -21.23 3.84 -14.90
C LEU A 550 -21.51 5.27 -14.43
N LYS A 551 -22.78 5.69 -14.40
CA LYS A 551 -23.19 7.01 -13.91
C LYS A 551 -22.71 7.24 -12.48
N CYS A 552 -22.96 6.29 -11.56
CA CYS A 552 -22.50 6.39 -10.18
C CYS A 552 -20.97 6.50 -10.08
N ILE A 553 -20.23 5.64 -10.79
CA ILE A 553 -18.77 5.67 -10.79
C ILE A 553 -18.24 7.01 -11.31
N LEU A 554 -18.78 7.51 -12.43
CA LEU A 554 -18.33 8.77 -13.03
C LEU A 554 -18.74 10.00 -12.21
N HIS A 555 -19.84 9.92 -11.45
CA HIS A 555 -20.23 10.98 -10.52
C HIS A 555 -19.14 11.25 -9.47
N GLU A 556 -18.61 10.20 -8.86
CA GLU A 556 -17.53 10.30 -7.89
C GLU A 556 -16.19 10.63 -8.57
N GLU A 557 -15.82 9.84 -9.58
CA GLU A 557 -14.50 9.89 -10.21
C GLU A 557 -14.19 11.25 -10.88
N LEU A 558 -15.20 11.91 -11.42
CA LEU A 558 -15.03 13.18 -12.09
C LEU A 558 -15.21 14.41 -11.17
N SER A 559 -15.54 14.23 -9.91
CA SER A 559 -15.86 15.32 -8.97
C SER A 559 -14.73 16.35 -8.86
N PHE A 560 -13.49 15.92 -8.71
CA PHE A 560 -12.32 16.81 -8.67
C PHE A 560 -12.09 17.51 -10.02
N CYS A 561 -12.25 16.80 -11.14
CA CYS A 561 -12.10 17.38 -12.46
C CYS A 561 -13.22 18.40 -12.76
N LYS A 562 -14.45 18.09 -12.41
CA LYS A 562 -15.60 19.00 -12.52
C LYS A 562 -15.41 20.27 -11.70
N LYS A 563 -14.80 20.14 -10.49
CA LYS A 563 -14.53 21.26 -9.60
C LYS A 563 -13.40 22.16 -10.11
N HIS A 564 -12.30 21.58 -10.57
CA HIS A 564 -11.09 22.33 -10.92
C HIS A 564 -10.96 22.69 -12.39
N ARG A 565 -11.49 21.84 -13.28
CA ARG A 565 -11.40 21.99 -14.74
C ARG A 565 -12.73 21.60 -15.43
N PRO A 566 -13.81 22.33 -15.14
CA PRO A 566 -15.11 22.09 -15.78
C PRO A 566 -15.04 22.25 -17.31
N ASP A 567 -14.12 23.07 -17.81
CA ASP A 567 -13.85 23.26 -19.24
C ASP A 567 -13.47 21.95 -19.94
N ILE A 568 -12.62 21.13 -19.32
CA ILE A 568 -12.24 19.82 -19.84
C ILE A 568 -13.48 18.93 -19.94
N VAL A 569 -14.23 18.79 -18.84
CA VAL A 569 -15.39 17.91 -18.78
C VAL A 569 -16.46 18.32 -19.82
N THR A 570 -16.69 19.62 -19.98
CA THR A 570 -17.64 20.16 -20.96
C THR A 570 -17.20 19.88 -22.42
N SER A 571 -15.89 19.81 -22.66
CA SER A 571 -15.34 19.53 -23.98
C SER A 571 -15.49 18.07 -24.43
N TRP A 572 -15.78 17.15 -23.54
CA TRP A 572 -15.90 15.72 -23.83
C TRP A 572 -17.23 15.38 -24.53
N LYS A 573 -17.20 15.32 -25.84
CA LYS A 573 -18.38 15.10 -26.68
C LYS A 573 -19.20 13.88 -26.30
N TYR A 574 -18.54 12.74 -26.10
CA TYR A 574 -19.21 11.45 -25.88
C TYR A 574 -19.71 11.30 -24.45
N TYR A 575 -18.99 11.89 -23.48
CA TYR A 575 -19.48 12.00 -22.13
C TYR A 575 -20.74 12.87 -22.03
N GLN A 576 -20.80 13.99 -22.75
CA GLN A 576 -22.00 14.83 -22.82
C GLN A 576 -23.19 14.09 -23.47
N GLU A 577 -22.92 13.26 -24.47
CA GLU A 577 -23.94 12.41 -25.11
C GLU A 577 -24.46 11.33 -24.13
N PHE A 578 -23.55 10.72 -23.34
CA PHE A 578 -23.90 9.77 -22.28
C PHE A 578 -24.77 10.43 -21.19
N GLU A 579 -24.40 11.62 -20.73
CA GLU A 579 -25.18 12.37 -19.72
C GLU A 579 -26.59 12.70 -20.22
N ARG A 580 -26.70 13.10 -21.51
CA ARG A 580 -28.00 13.34 -22.14
C ARG A 580 -28.84 12.07 -22.20
N MET A 581 -28.23 10.96 -22.60
CA MET A 581 -28.89 9.65 -22.64
C MET A 581 -29.42 9.24 -21.24
N CYS A 582 -28.63 9.45 -20.18
CA CYS A 582 -29.09 9.18 -18.83
C CYS A 582 -30.30 10.01 -18.43
N LYS A 583 -30.32 11.29 -18.79
CA LYS A 583 -31.48 12.17 -18.52
C LYS A 583 -32.73 11.73 -19.27
N GLU A 584 -32.58 11.39 -20.54
CA GLU A 584 -33.71 10.98 -21.38
C GLU A 584 -34.31 9.61 -20.96
N LEU A 585 -33.48 8.66 -20.55
CA LEU A 585 -33.91 7.29 -20.30
C LEU A 585 -34.21 7.00 -18.80
N ASP A 586 -33.56 7.70 -17.91
CA ASP A 586 -33.64 7.41 -16.46
C ASP A 586 -34.34 8.56 -15.70
N GLY A 587 -34.62 9.70 -16.33
CA GLY A 587 -35.45 10.78 -15.76
C GLY A 587 -34.78 11.68 -14.75
N ASP A 588 -33.46 11.79 -14.76
CA ASP A 588 -32.65 12.63 -13.86
C ASP A 588 -32.22 13.96 -14.48
#